data_448f377ff8c3ac158b28aa8331ff6b59
#
_entry.id   448f377ff8c3ac158b28aa8331ff6b59
#
_cell.length_a   1.000
_cell.length_b   1.000
_cell.length_c   1.000
_cell.angle_alpha   90.00
_cell.angle_beta   90.00
_cell.angle_gamma   90.00
#
_symmetry.space_group_name_H-M   'P 1'
#
loop_
_entity.id
_entity.type
_entity.pdbx_description
1 polymer ?
#
loop_
_entity_poly.entity_id
_entity_poly.type
_entity_poly.pdbx_seq_one_letter_code
_entity_poly.pdbx_strand_id
1 'polypeptide(L)'
;MNSIFSAAIFDGYFKEGVELFNSNKFNKAHIIWEEIWKYGNIEDRKKIKGYIQLTGAIINYLRGKKESSDYLFSKSIKNISANNFKKIINQDKLINDIKLFYTTNDISIVQCENLL
;
A
#
# COMPACT_ATOMS: atom_id res chain seq x y z
N MET A 1 26.59 -11.88 3.47
CA MET A 1 25.67 -12.11 4.60
C MET A 1 24.26 -12.35 4.08
N ASN A 2 23.66 -13.38 4.57
CA ASN A 2 22.30 -13.72 4.13
C ASN A 2 21.27 -12.82 4.81
N SER A 3 20.34 -12.30 4.01
CA SER A 3 19.19 -11.61 4.55
C SER A 3 18.28 -12.62 5.25
N ILE A 4 17.84 -12.31 6.46
CA ILE A 4 16.80 -13.10 7.13
C ILE A 4 15.42 -12.78 6.59
N PHE A 5 15.29 -11.73 5.78
CA PHE A 5 14.01 -11.30 5.22
C PHE A 5 13.79 -11.97 3.86
N SER A 6 13.15 -13.14 3.89
CA SER A 6 12.88 -13.93 2.70
C SER A 6 11.63 -13.46 1.97
N ALA A 7 11.42 -13.99 0.74
CA ALA A 7 10.19 -13.76 -0.02
C ALA A 7 8.95 -14.21 0.76
N ALA A 8 9.04 -15.30 1.51
CA ALA A 8 7.92 -15.77 2.33
C ALA A 8 7.58 -14.80 3.47
N ILE A 9 8.61 -14.21 4.08
CA ILE A 9 8.41 -13.20 5.14
C ILE A 9 7.79 -11.94 4.54
N PHE A 10 8.28 -11.48 3.38
CA PHE A 10 7.68 -10.35 2.66
C PHE A 10 6.19 -10.61 2.43
N ASP A 11 5.86 -11.75 1.85
CA ASP A 11 4.47 -12.09 1.52
C ASP A 11 3.59 -12.12 2.77
N GLY A 12 4.09 -12.66 3.88
CA GLY A 12 3.37 -12.71 5.15
C GLY A 12 3.03 -11.31 5.68
N TYR A 13 4.01 -10.43 5.75
CA TYR A 13 3.79 -9.04 6.17
C TYR A 13 2.90 -8.29 5.20
N PHE A 14 3.09 -8.51 3.90
CA PHE A 14 2.27 -7.83 2.90
C PHE A 14 0.80 -8.23 3.03
N LYS A 15 0.52 -9.52 3.16
CA LYS A 15 -0.86 -10.04 3.35
C LYS A 15 -1.50 -9.51 4.62
N GLU A 16 -0.74 -9.48 5.72
CA GLU A 16 -1.25 -8.93 6.98
C GLU A 16 -1.65 -7.46 6.81
N GLY A 17 -0.81 -6.68 6.14
CA GLY A 17 -1.12 -5.29 5.84
C GLY A 17 -2.35 -5.15 4.95
N VAL A 18 -2.54 -6.03 3.97
CA VAL A 18 -3.73 -6.04 3.11
C VAL A 18 -5.00 -6.28 3.92
N GLU A 19 -4.97 -7.25 4.84
CA GLU A 19 -6.13 -7.54 5.71
C GLU A 19 -6.47 -6.34 6.60
N LEU A 20 -5.45 -5.72 7.18
CA LEU A 20 -5.64 -4.54 8.00
C LEU A 20 -6.17 -3.36 7.18
N PHE A 21 -5.63 -3.16 5.99
CA PHE A 21 -6.07 -2.12 5.06
C PHE A 21 -7.55 -2.30 4.70
N ASN A 22 -7.93 -3.50 4.31
CA ASN A 22 -9.31 -3.81 3.92
C ASN A 22 -10.29 -3.73 5.10
N SER A 23 -9.77 -3.78 6.32
CA SER A 23 -10.57 -3.60 7.55
C SER A 23 -10.58 -2.14 8.03
N ASN A 24 -10.10 -1.21 7.21
CA ASN A 24 -9.99 0.23 7.50
C ASN A 24 -9.02 0.54 8.66
N LYS A 25 -8.11 -0.37 8.96
CA LYS A 25 -7.07 -0.18 9.99
C LYS A 25 -5.80 0.34 9.33
N PHE A 26 -5.89 1.55 8.77
CA PHE A 26 -4.83 2.11 7.93
C PHE A 26 -3.53 2.39 8.68
N ASN A 27 -3.61 2.86 9.93
CA ASN A 27 -2.42 3.07 10.76
C ASN A 27 -1.67 1.76 11.01
N LYS A 28 -2.39 0.69 11.32
CA LYS A 28 -1.80 -0.62 11.56
C LYS A 28 -1.20 -1.21 10.28
N ALA A 29 -1.91 -1.08 9.15
CA ALA A 29 -1.39 -1.51 7.86
C ALA A 29 -0.09 -0.76 7.52
N HIS A 30 -0.06 0.55 7.76
CA HIS A 30 1.12 1.38 7.55
C HIS A 30 2.32 0.86 8.36
N ILE A 31 2.12 0.58 9.63
CA ILE A 31 3.17 0.08 10.53
C ILE A 31 3.70 -1.28 10.05
N ILE A 32 2.81 -2.21 9.69
CA ILE A 32 3.21 -3.54 9.21
C ILE A 32 4.00 -3.43 7.90
N TRP A 33 3.56 -2.60 6.96
CA TRP A 33 4.26 -2.41 5.70
C TRP A 33 5.61 -1.68 5.89
N GLU A 34 5.72 -0.80 6.88
CA GLU A 34 7.00 -0.19 7.24
C GLU A 34 8.01 -1.21 7.76
N GLU A 35 7.58 -2.33 8.34
CA GLU A 35 8.48 -3.42 8.72
C GLU A 35 9.17 -4.01 7.49
N ILE A 36 8.47 -4.10 6.35
CA ILE A 36 9.07 -4.53 5.09
C ILE A 36 10.15 -3.53 4.65
N TRP A 37 9.87 -2.23 4.76
CA TRP A 37 10.84 -1.20 4.43
C TRP A 37 12.09 -1.29 5.33
N LYS A 38 11.86 -1.54 6.60
CA LYS A 38 12.90 -1.53 7.62
C LYS A 38 13.85 -2.73 7.50
N TYR A 39 13.31 -3.91 7.24
CA TYR A 39 14.07 -5.17 7.25
C TYR A 39 14.30 -5.78 5.89
N GLY A 40 13.61 -5.33 4.87
CA GLY A 40 13.74 -5.85 3.52
C GLY A 40 14.97 -5.31 2.80
N ASN A 41 15.28 -5.92 1.66
CA ASN A 41 16.34 -5.46 0.77
C ASN A 41 15.84 -4.33 -0.14
N ILE A 42 16.69 -3.89 -1.09
CA ILE A 42 16.34 -2.80 -2.01
C ILE A 42 15.11 -3.14 -2.84
N GLU A 43 15.00 -4.38 -3.32
CA GLU A 43 13.85 -4.80 -4.13
C GLU A 43 12.56 -4.82 -3.31
N ASP A 44 12.63 -5.29 -2.05
CA ASP A 44 11.51 -5.28 -1.14
C ASP A 44 11.01 -3.85 -0.88
N ARG A 45 11.95 -2.93 -0.69
CA ARG A 45 11.63 -1.51 -0.47
C ARG A 45 10.93 -0.90 -1.68
N LYS A 46 11.39 -1.20 -2.88
CA LYS A 46 10.75 -0.72 -4.11
C LYS A 46 9.33 -1.22 -4.23
N LYS A 47 9.08 -2.48 -3.88
CA LYS A 47 7.75 -3.08 -3.95
C LYS A 47 6.79 -2.47 -2.95
N ILE A 48 7.25 -2.20 -1.73
CA ILE A 48 6.36 -1.77 -0.65
C ILE A 48 6.15 -0.25 -0.59
N LYS A 49 7.04 0.52 -1.17
CA LYS A 49 7.03 1.98 -1.08
C LYS A 49 5.68 2.59 -1.44
N GLY A 50 5.09 2.16 -2.55
CA GLY A 50 3.81 2.69 -3.01
C GLY A 50 2.66 2.41 -2.04
N TYR A 51 2.70 1.28 -1.36
CA TYR A 51 1.68 0.89 -0.39
C TYR A 51 1.81 1.67 0.92
N ILE A 52 3.03 1.93 1.34
CA ILE A 52 3.28 2.81 2.51
C ILE A 52 2.76 4.22 2.19
N GLN A 53 3.03 4.73 1.00
CA GLN A 53 2.53 6.02 0.56
C GLN A 53 1.00 6.04 0.47
N LEU A 54 0.39 4.95 0.03
CA LEU A 54 -1.07 4.83 -0.03
C LEU A 54 -1.71 4.97 1.35
N THR A 55 -1.20 4.23 2.33
CA THR A 55 -1.70 4.36 3.71
C THR A 55 -1.47 5.76 4.27
N GLY A 56 -0.30 6.34 4.00
CA GLY A 56 -0.01 7.72 4.40
C GLY A 56 -0.97 8.73 3.78
N ALA A 57 -1.31 8.54 2.51
CA ALA A 57 -2.28 9.39 1.80
C ALA A 57 -3.65 9.31 2.46
N ILE A 58 -4.13 8.10 2.76
CA ILE A 58 -5.44 7.90 3.39
C ILE A 58 -5.47 8.49 4.79
N ILE A 59 -4.43 8.26 5.58
CA ILE A 59 -4.32 8.80 6.94
C ILE A 59 -4.39 10.34 6.89
N ASN A 60 -3.65 10.96 5.99
CA ASN A 60 -3.69 12.42 5.83
C ASN A 60 -5.04 12.92 5.33
N TYR A 61 -5.67 12.19 4.42
CA TYR A 61 -7.02 12.51 3.96
C TYR A 61 -8.02 12.54 5.12
N LEU A 62 -7.98 11.49 5.96
CA LEU A 62 -8.88 11.38 7.11
C LEU A 62 -8.61 12.45 8.17
N ARG A 63 -7.43 13.04 8.18
CA ARG A 63 -7.06 14.15 9.07
C ARG A 63 -7.33 15.53 8.47
N GLY A 64 -7.92 15.57 7.27
CA GLY A 64 -8.21 16.83 6.58
C GLY A 64 -7.01 17.51 5.94
N LYS A 65 -5.90 16.82 5.78
CA LYS A 65 -4.67 17.34 5.16
C LYS A 65 -4.66 17.04 3.67
N LYS A 66 -5.47 17.78 2.92
CA LYS A 66 -5.73 17.49 1.51
C LYS A 66 -4.47 17.53 0.63
N GLU A 67 -3.65 18.56 0.76
CA GLU A 67 -2.46 18.70 -0.09
C GLU A 67 -1.47 17.56 0.11
N SER A 68 -1.19 17.20 1.36
CA SER A 68 -0.31 16.08 1.69
C SER A 68 -0.89 14.76 1.19
N SER A 69 -2.21 14.60 1.33
CA SER A 69 -2.91 13.42 0.85
C SER A 69 -2.80 13.28 -0.67
N ASP A 70 -3.09 14.35 -1.42
CA ASP A 70 -3.03 14.35 -2.89
C ASP A 70 -1.61 14.02 -3.38
N TYR A 71 -0.61 14.61 -2.75
CA TYR A 71 0.81 14.35 -3.09
C TYR A 71 1.14 12.86 -2.91
N LEU A 72 0.76 12.30 -1.76
CA LEU A 72 1.05 10.90 -1.44
C LEU A 72 0.26 9.93 -2.33
N PHE A 73 -0.98 10.23 -2.68
CA PHE A 73 -1.74 9.42 -3.63
C PHE A 73 -1.05 9.39 -4.99
N SER A 74 -0.59 10.52 -5.51
CA SER A 74 0.16 10.58 -6.77
C SER A 74 1.41 9.73 -6.73
N LYS A 75 2.18 9.82 -5.66
CA LYS A 75 3.39 9.01 -5.46
C LYS A 75 3.06 7.53 -5.36
N SER A 76 2.00 7.20 -4.65
CA SER A 76 1.53 5.82 -4.49
C SER A 76 1.20 5.19 -5.84
N ILE A 77 0.39 5.84 -6.66
CA ILE A 77 0.02 5.35 -7.98
C ILE A 77 1.27 5.09 -8.82
N LYS A 78 2.20 6.04 -8.84
CA LYS A 78 3.44 5.92 -9.60
C LYS A 78 4.26 4.71 -9.16
N ASN A 79 4.46 4.56 -7.85
CA ASN A 79 5.30 3.49 -7.31
C ASN A 79 4.65 2.12 -7.41
N ILE A 80 3.33 2.01 -7.19
CA ILE A 80 2.62 0.74 -7.37
C ILE A 80 2.66 0.33 -8.85
N SER A 81 2.45 1.27 -9.76
CA SER A 81 2.48 0.98 -11.22
C SER A 81 3.86 0.56 -11.69
N ALA A 82 4.93 1.11 -11.11
CA ALA A 82 6.30 0.81 -11.51
C ALA A 82 6.83 -0.53 -10.98
N ASN A 83 6.22 -1.06 -9.92
CA ASN A 83 6.72 -2.24 -9.23
C ASN A 83 5.68 -3.35 -9.21
N ASN A 84 5.78 -4.23 -10.20
CA ASN A 84 4.78 -5.26 -10.44
C ASN A 84 5.06 -6.51 -9.58
N PHE A 85 4.19 -6.79 -8.62
CA PHE A 85 4.16 -8.08 -7.94
C PHE A 85 2.71 -8.52 -7.71
N LYS A 86 2.02 -8.77 -8.81
CA LYS A 86 0.58 -8.99 -8.88
C LYS A 86 0.06 -10.29 -8.25
N LYS A 87 0.95 -11.09 -7.63
CA LYS A 87 0.57 -12.43 -7.16
C LYS A 87 -0.37 -12.43 -5.96
N ILE A 88 -0.38 -11.37 -5.17
CA ILE A 88 -1.13 -11.34 -3.90
C ILE A 88 -2.40 -10.52 -4.04
N ILE A 89 -2.31 -9.36 -4.70
CA ILE A 89 -3.47 -8.49 -4.90
C ILE A 89 -3.57 -8.05 -6.36
N ASN A 90 -4.77 -7.62 -6.74
CA ASN A 90 -5.02 -7.01 -8.04
C ASN A 90 -4.59 -5.53 -8.01
N GLN A 91 -3.35 -5.26 -8.43
CA GLN A 91 -2.78 -3.90 -8.40
C GLN A 91 -3.50 -2.96 -9.37
N ASP A 92 -3.90 -3.45 -10.53
CA ASP A 92 -4.61 -2.61 -11.52
C ASP A 92 -5.96 -2.14 -10.98
N LYS A 93 -6.69 -3.03 -10.30
CA LYS A 93 -7.94 -2.67 -9.66
C LYS A 93 -7.72 -1.63 -8.56
N LEU A 94 -6.69 -1.82 -7.73
CA LEU A 94 -6.36 -0.88 -6.67
C LEU A 94 -6.09 0.52 -7.23
N ILE A 95 -5.31 0.63 -8.29
CA ILE A 95 -5.00 1.90 -8.94
C ILE A 95 -6.28 2.55 -9.49
N ASN A 96 -7.14 1.76 -10.12
CA ASN A 96 -8.42 2.26 -10.62
C ASN A 96 -9.32 2.75 -9.48
N ASP A 97 -9.34 2.03 -8.35
CA ASP A 97 -10.10 2.44 -7.18
C ASP A 97 -9.59 3.77 -6.62
N ILE A 98 -8.27 3.97 -6.57
CA ILE A 98 -7.69 5.24 -6.12
C ILE A 98 -8.13 6.39 -7.04
N LYS A 99 -8.08 6.16 -8.35
CA LYS A 99 -8.51 7.16 -9.33
C LYS A 99 -10.00 7.49 -9.18
N LEU A 100 -10.82 6.49 -8.98
CA LEU A 100 -12.26 6.68 -8.78
C LEU A 100 -12.55 7.42 -7.48
N PHE A 101 -11.77 7.19 -6.43
CA PHE A 101 -11.88 7.92 -5.18
C PHE A 101 -11.80 9.44 -5.39
N TYR A 102 -10.94 9.92 -6.30
CA TYR A 102 -10.82 11.35 -6.57
C TYR A 102 -12.11 11.97 -7.11
N THR A 103 -13.00 11.18 -7.73
CA THR A 103 -14.28 11.67 -8.24
C THR A 103 -15.43 11.49 -7.27
N THR A 104 -15.35 10.49 -6.41
CA THR A 104 -16.44 10.12 -5.49
C THR A 104 -16.23 10.64 -4.06
N ASN A 105 -14.99 10.88 -3.67
CA ASN A 105 -14.58 11.19 -2.28
C ASN A 105 -14.99 10.09 -1.29
N ASP A 106 -15.22 8.88 -1.76
CA ASP A 106 -15.59 7.75 -0.92
C ASP A 106 -14.40 6.82 -0.76
N ILE A 107 -13.71 6.93 0.39
CA ILE A 107 -12.51 6.15 0.66
C ILE A 107 -12.80 4.64 0.76
N SER A 108 -14.03 4.26 1.05
CA SER A 108 -14.39 2.85 1.21
C SER A 108 -14.25 2.04 -0.08
N ILE A 109 -14.22 2.69 -1.25
CA ILE A 109 -14.05 1.99 -2.52
C ILE A 109 -12.62 1.52 -2.76
N VAL A 110 -11.64 2.10 -2.06
CA VAL A 110 -10.23 1.74 -2.22
C VAL A 110 -9.94 0.48 -1.43
N GLN A 111 -9.83 -0.64 -2.14
CA GLN A 111 -9.64 -1.96 -1.53
C GLN A 111 -8.54 -2.73 -2.25
N CYS A 112 -7.78 -3.49 -1.47
CA CYS A 112 -6.78 -4.41 -2.01
C CYS A 112 -7.46 -5.75 -2.29
N GLU A 113 -7.89 -5.98 -3.52
CA GLU A 113 -8.52 -7.25 -3.89
C GLU A 113 -7.50 -8.38 -3.79
N ASN A 114 -7.81 -9.35 -2.94
CA ASN A 114 -6.95 -10.51 -2.71
C ASN A 114 -7.09 -11.49 -3.88
N LEU A 115 -5.95 -11.91 -4.44
CA LEU A 115 -5.90 -12.89 -5.53
C LEU A 115 -5.62 -14.31 -5.06
N LEU A 116 -5.37 -14.51 -3.78
CA LEU A 116 -5.06 -15.83 -3.23
C LEU A 116 -6.23 -16.44 -2.49
#